data_671bffae2be3059d174c74cb10e8843b
#
_entry.id   671bffae2be3059d174c74cb10e8843b
#
_cell.length_a   1.000
_cell.length_b   1.000
_cell.length_c   1.000
_cell.angle_alpha   90.00
_cell.angle_beta   90.00
_cell.angle_gamma   90.00
#
_symmetry.space_group_name_H-M   'P 1'
#
loop_
_entity.id
_entity.type
_entity.pdbx_description
1 polymer ?
#
loop_
_entity_poly.entity_id
_entity_poly.type
_entity_poly.pdbx_seq_one_letter_code
_entity_poly.pdbx_strand_id
1 'polypeptide(L)'
;MLHTNLEERKKKYKMNILNKKDLSNMTNGTKVTGYAYVKSYQKYPTKNGGEYMGGFVEVIGSLPFKAWSNSDAFSSLDKEDYMNTICYINAEVNLYQGNLSLIIISLSAIEENGLSATDFFESKYNAVSFWEDLQKSLNKYTSEECQEIFNTIVSGDVKERFMIEFAASFNHDNCKSGLIAHTVKVVKMCSLIKMYPSIVNRVSMDLLFLGAALHDIGKVKEYTDGVVNHAGQSLPHNTLGVLMLYDHKDLIVEKKGEQFFNQLVSILSQHHGEYGERPRTVASYVVHLIDCLEAQLTTINSMLESVDSSTQIRYDDYKLI
;
A
#
# COMPACT_ATOMS: atom_id res chain seq x y z
N MET A 1 5.82 23.08 8.81
CA MET A 1 5.00 23.87 7.89
C MET A 1 5.03 23.21 6.51
N LEU A 2 4.22 22.20 6.21
CA LEU A 2 4.09 21.60 4.86
C LEU A 2 2.98 20.52 4.84
N HIS A 3 1.76 20.83 5.27
CA HIS A 3 0.60 20.00 5.00
C HIS A 3 -0.57 20.86 4.59
N THR A 4 -0.43 21.43 3.40
CA THR A 4 -1.63 21.84 2.68
C THR A 4 -2.30 20.56 2.17
N ASN A 5 -3.56 20.32 2.58
CA ASN A 5 -4.41 19.25 2.09
C ASN A 5 -4.38 19.22 0.55
N LEU A 6 -4.51 18.03 -0.06
CA LEU A 6 -4.55 17.86 -1.53
C LEU A 6 -5.52 18.84 -2.20
N GLU A 7 -6.67 19.11 -1.58
CA GLU A 7 -7.65 20.10 -2.09
C GLU A 7 -7.10 21.53 -2.08
N GLU A 8 -6.28 21.91 -1.09
CA GLU A 8 -5.62 23.21 -1.06
C GLU A 8 -4.49 23.30 -2.10
N ARG A 9 -3.75 22.18 -2.30
CA ARG A 9 -2.74 22.10 -3.37
C ARG A 9 -3.37 22.17 -4.75
N LYS A 10 -4.45 21.41 -5.02
CA LYS A 10 -5.22 21.49 -6.26
C LYS A 10 -5.74 22.90 -6.51
N LYS A 11 -6.24 23.58 -5.46
CA LYS A 11 -6.74 24.96 -5.53
C LYS A 11 -5.63 25.96 -5.84
N LYS A 12 -4.45 25.80 -5.22
CA LYS A 12 -3.30 26.70 -5.39
C LYS A 12 -2.69 26.62 -6.80
N TYR A 13 -2.71 25.43 -7.43
CA TYR A 13 -2.04 25.21 -8.71
C TYR A 13 -3.02 24.95 -9.87
N LYS A 14 -4.35 24.98 -9.66
CA LYS A 14 -5.38 24.60 -10.65
C LYS A 14 -5.08 23.26 -11.34
N MET A 15 -4.58 22.27 -10.59
CA MET A 15 -4.13 21.00 -11.13
C MET A 15 -5.32 20.13 -11.51
N ASN A 16 -5.34 19.66 -12.76
CA ASN A 16 -6.34 18.73 -13.27
C ASN A 16 -5.80 17.31 -13.21
N ILE A 17 -5.90 16.65 -12.03
CA ILE A 17 -5.66 15.21 -11.93
C ILE A 17 -6.86 14.51 -12.52
N LEU A 18 -6.63 13.63 -13.49
CA LEU A 18 -7.70 12.83 -14.08
C LEU A 18 -8.26 11.86 -13.03
N ASN A 19 -9.56 11.58 -13.13
CA ASN A 19 -10.27 10.71 -12.20
C ASN A 19 -11.03 9.64 -12.97
N LYS A 20 -10.80 8.37 -12.63
CA LYS A 20 -11.42 7.21 -13.29
C LYS A 20 -12.96 7.28 -13.24
N LYS A 21 -13.54 7.72 -12.12
CA LYS A 21 -14.99 7.85 -11.96
C LYS A 21 -15.57 8.89 -12.92
N ASP A 22 -14.89 10.04 -13.10
CA ASP A 22 -15.32 11.07 -14.04
C ASP A 22 -15.18 10.58 -15.48
N LEU A 23 -14.06 9.91 -15.80
CA LEU A 23 -13.81 9.32 -17.12
C LEU A 23 -14.83 8.24 -17.50
N SER A 24 -15.32 7.46 -16.53
CA SER A 24 -16.33 6.42 -16.76
C SER A 24 -17.69 6.96 -17.17
N ASN A 25 -17.98 8.24 -16.88
CA ASN A 25 -19.20 8.92 -17.28
C ASN A 25 -19.11 9.62 -18.66
N MET A 26 -17.94 9.56 -19.29
CA MET A 26 -17.71 10.19 -20.60
C MET A 26 -18.03 9.24 -21.74
N THR A 27 -18.30 9.78 -22.92
CA THR A 27 -18.53 9.00 -24.13
C THR A 27 -17.23 8.54 -24.76
N ASN A 28 -17.28 7.45 -25.52
CA ASN A 28 -16.15 6.96 -26.30
C ASN A 28 -15.62 8.04 -27.26
N GLY A 29 -14.30 8.20 -27.33
CA GLY A 29 -13.63 9.23 -28.13
C GLY A 29 -13.58 10.63 -27.49
N THR A 30 -14.10 10.82 -26.28
CA THR A 30 -13.98 12.10 -25.57
C THR A 30 -12.50 12.43 -25.30
N LYS A 31 -12.05 13.60 -25.74
CA LYS A 31 -10.69 14.08 -25.50
C LYS A 31 -10.56 14.62 -24.09
N VAL A 32 -9.51 14.20 -23.41
CA VAL A 32 -9.21 14.60 -22.04
C VAL A 32 -7.74 15.00 -21.92
N THR A 33 -7.47 15.94 -21.02
CA THR A 33 -6.10 16.37 -20.70
C THR A 33 -5.98 16.48 -19.18
N GLY A 34 -4.85 16.10 -18.63
CA GLY A 34 -4.61 16.23 -17.21
C GLY A 34 -3.40 15.45 -16.73
N TYR A 35 -3.22 15.44 -15.43
CA TYR A 35 -2.15 14.70 -14.80
C TYR A 35 -2.54 13.24 -14.58
N ALA A 36 -1.59 12.33 -14.85
CA ALA A 36 -1.65 10.91 -14.59
C ALA A 36 -0.28 10.40 -14.12
N TYR A 37 -0.27 9.32 -13.34
CA TYR A 37 0.96 8.64 -12.95
C TYR A 37 1.12 7.38 -13.79
N VAL A 38 2.22 7.28 -14.55
CA VAL A 38 2.54 6.12 -15.39
C VAL A 38 3.09 5.00 -14.51
N LYS A 39 2.32 3.94 -14.29
CA LYS A 39 2.69 2.85 -13.40
C LYS A 39 3.55 1.79 -14.09
N SER A 40 3.14 1.39 -15.29
CA SER A 40 3.85 0.36 -16.06
C SER A 40 3.47 0.44 -17.53
N TYR A 41 4.38 0.02 -18.40
CA TYR A 41 4.09 -0.17 -19.81
C TYR A 41 5.12 -1.10 -20.47
N GLN A 42 4.72 -1.64 -21.60
CA GLN A 42 5.61 -2.39 -22.50
C GLN A 42 5.11 -2.33 -23.93
N LYS A 43 5.98 -2.68 -24.86
CA LYS A 43 5.66 -2.71 -26.31
C LYS A 43 4.97 -4.00 -26.69
N TYR A 44 3.92 -3.90 -27.47
CA TYR A 44 3.14 -5.03 -27.99
C TYR A 44 3.01 -4.97 -29.50
N PRO A 45 3.06 -6.12 -30.21
CA PRO A 45 2.72 -6.19 -31.62
C PRO A 45 1.21 -6.12 -31.84
N THR A 46 0.79 -5.57 -32.96
CA THR A 46 -0.59 -5.64 -33.41
C THR A 46 -0.81 -6.79 -34.43
N LYS A 47 -2.04 -7.24 -34.57
CA LYS A 47 -2.38 -8.29 -35.54
C LYS A 47 -2.06 -7.94 -37.02
N ASN A 48 -1.95 -6.64 -37.33
CA ASN A 48 -1.71 -6.12 -38.66
C ASN A 48 -0.25 -5.71 -38.90
N GLY A 49 0.70 -6.18 -38.10
CA GLY A 49 2.13 -5.93 -38.23
C GLY A 49 2.63 -4.57 -37.73
N GLY A 50 1.78 -3.79 -37.04
CA GLY A 50 2.19 -2.58 -36.32
C GLY A 50 2.54 -2.88 -34.85
N GLU A 51 2.82 -1.82 -34.10
CA GLU A 51 3.14 -1.88 -32.66
C GLU A 51 2.31 -0.84 -31.88
N TYR A 52 2.19 -1.05 -30.56
CA TYR A 52 1.68 -0.07 -29.61
C TYR A 52 2.35 -0.23 -28.25
N MET A 53 2.46 0.84 -27.47
CA MET A 53 2.75 0.78 -26.06
C MET A 53 1.44 0.56 -25.30
N GLY A 54 1.44 -0.41 -24.39
CA GLY A 54 0.29 -0.69 -23.53
C GLY A 54 0.72 -0.86 -22.10
N GLY A 55 -0.11 -0.42 -21.17
CA GLY A 55 0.21 -0.47 -19.75
C GLY A 55 -0.89 0.10 -18.88
N PHE A 56 -0.52 0.58 -17.71
CA PHE A 56 -1.43 1.16 -16.73
C PHE A 56 -0.99 2.56 -16.30
N VAL A 57 -1.96 3.45 -16.19
CA VAL A 57 -1.84 4.75 -15.54
C VAL A 57 -2.76 4.84 -14.33
N GLU A 58 -2.31 5.52 -13.30
CA GLU A 58 -3.15 5.88 -12.15
C GLU A 58 -3.69 7.30 -12.37
N VAL A 59 -5.01 7.42 -12.27
CA VAL A 59 -5.79 8.65 -12.52
C VAL A 59 -6.88 8.80 -11.43
N ILE A 60 -6.51 8.69 -10.16
CA ILE A 60 -7.40 8.42 -9.03
C ILE A 60 -8.24 7.17 -9.37
N GLY A 61 -7.52 6.05 -9.43
CA GLY A 61 -7.97 4.74 -9.88
C GLY A 61 -7.23 4.26 -11.13
N SER A 62 -6.86 2.98 -11.15
CA SER A 62 -6.03 2.39 -12.21
C SER A 62 -6.80 2.24 -13.52
N LEU A 63 -6.21 2.64 -14.64
CA LEU A 63 -6.75 2.47 -15.99
C LEU A 63 -5.71 1.89 -16.93
N PRO A 64 -6.08 0.91 -17.75
CA PRO A 64 -5.24 0.49 -18.86
C PRO A 64 -5.17 1.60 -19.92
N PHE A 65 -4.02 1.69 -20.59
CA PHE A 65 -3.86 2.61 -21.71
C PHE A 65 -3.21 1.95 -22.91
N LYS A 66 -3.36 2.59 -24.07
CA LYS A 66 -2.61 2.31 -25.29
C LYS A 66 -2.08 3.60 -25.89
N ALA A 67 -0.86 3.55 -26.44
CA ALA A 67 -0.31 4.57 -27.31
C ALA A 67 0.09 3.91 -28.63
N TRP A 68 -0.55 4.31 -29.73
CA TRP A 68 -0.34 3.72 -31.03
C TRP A 68 0.96 4.20 -31.65
N SER A 69 1.60 3.40 -32.50
CA SER A 69 2.89 3.68 -33.13
C SER A 69 2.98 4.99 -33.93
N ASN A 70 1.85 5.57 -34.30
CA ASN A 70 1.76 6.87 -34.98
C ASN A 70 1.51 8.05 -34.04
N SER A 71 1.54 7.84 -32.69
CA SER A 71 1.36 8.90 -31.69
C SER A 71 2.69 9.41 -31.15
N ASP A 72 2.69 10.67 -30.70
CA ASP A 72 3.84 11.24 -29.99
C ASP A 72 4.12 10.50 -28.69
N ALA A 73 3.07 10.02 -28.01
CA ALA A 73 3.19 9.22 -26.80
C ALA A 73 3.98 7.93 -27.01
N PHE A 74 3.72 7.21 -28.11
CA PHE A 74 4.53 6.03 -28.45
C PHE A 74 5.99 6.38 -28.64
N SER A 75 6.27 7.43 -29.38
CA SER A 75 7.64 7.87 -29.67
C SER A 75 8.39 8.29 -28.39
N SER A 76 7.71 8.91 -27.44
CA SER A 76 8.29 9.27 -26.15
C SER A 76 8.56 8.04 -25.28
N LEU A 77 7.58 7.16 -25.10
CA LEU A 77 7.70 5.92 -24.33
C LEU A 77 8.74 4.93 -24.89
N ASP A 78 9.05 5.00 -26.20
CA ASP A 78 10.05 4.16 -26.82
C ASP A 78 11.49 4.68 -26.63
N LYS A 79 11.63 5.97 -26.36
CA LYS A 79 12.94 6.64 -26.24
C LYS A 79 13.39 6.82 -24.80
N GLU A 80 12.47 7.04 -23.88
CA GLU A 80 12.74 7.43 -22.50
C GLU A 80 11.90 6.57 -21.55
N ASP A 81 12.39 6.37 -20.32
CA ASP A 81 11.66 5.64 -19.29
C ASP A 81 10.74 6.59 -18.52
N TYR A 82 9.45 6.32 -18.60
CA TYR A 82 8.37 7.01 -17.90
C TYR A 82 7.74 6.18 -16.78
N MET A 83 8.29 4.99 -16.47
CA MET A 83 7.76 4.21 -15.35
C MET A 83 7.90 4.98 -14.03
N ASN A 84 6.88 4.90 -13.21
CA ASN A 84 6.81 5.57 -11.92
C ASN A 84 6.96 7.12 -12.02
N THR A 85 6.48 7.70 -13.12
CA THR A 85 6.61 9.13 -13.40
C THR A 85 5.26 9.81 -13.48
N ILE A 86 5.13 11.00 -12.90
CA ILE A 86 3.96 11.87 -13.07
C ILE A 86 4.07 12.55 -14.42
N CYS A 87 3.05 12.39 -15.24
CA CYS A 87 2.98 12.97 -16.58
C CYS A 87 1.75 13.84 -16.76
N TYR A 88 1.87 14.88 -17.55
CA TYR A 88 0.72 15.54 -18.17
C TYR A 88 0.42 14.81 -19.47
N ILE A 89 -0.81 14.32 -19.62
CA ILE A 89 -1.23 13.51 -20.77
C ILE A 89 -2.35 14.21 -21.57
N ASN A 90 -2.33 14.01 -22.90
CA ASN A 90 -3.47 14.19 -23.76
C ASN A 90 -3.93 12.81 -24.21
N ALA A 91 -5.20 12.50 -23.97
CA ALA A 91 -5.74 11.18 -24.24
C ALA A 91 -7.17 11.23 -24.77
N GLU A 92 -7.65 10.11 -25.30
CA GLU A 92 -9.04 9.88 -25.63
C GLU A 92 -9.59 8.73 -24.77
N VAL A 93 -10.81 8.95 -24.25
CA VAL A 93 -11.54 7.91 -23.53
C VAL A 93 -11.91 6.80 -24.52
N ASN A 94 -11.53 5.57 -24.20
CA ASN A 94 -11.85 4.40 -25.02
C ASN A 94 -12.72 3.42 -24.23
N LEU A 95 -13.95 3.24 -24.68
CA LEU A 95 -14.91 2.28 -24.15
C LEU A 95 -15.08 1.14 -25.14
N TYR A 96 -14.52 -0.02 -24.81
CA TYR A 96 -14.61 -1.21 -25.66
C TYR A 96 -15.20 -2.39 -24.86
N GLN A 97 -16.34 -2.90 -25.32
CA GLN A 97 -17.07 -4.00 -24.65
C GLN A 97 -17.30 -3.77 -23.15
N GLY A 98 -17.65 -2.52 -22.77
CA GLY A 98 -17.87 -2.13 -21.38
C GLY A 98 -16.59 -1.84 -20.58
N ASN A 99 -15.40 -2.05 -21.14
CA ASN A 99 -14.13 -1.79 -20.48
C ASN A 99 -13.62 -0.39 -20.79
N LEU A 100 -13.36 0.39 -19.74
CA LEU A 100 -12.78 1.73 -19.83
C LEU A 100 -11.26 1.65 -19.95
N SER A 101 -10.69 2.39 -20.90
CA SER A 101 -9.24 2.57 -21.08
C SER A 101 -8.95 3.96 -21.67
N LEU A 102 -7.68 4.33 -21.76
CA LEU A 102 -7.25 5.57 -22.40
C LEU A 102 -6.42 5.25 -23.66
N ILE A 103 -6.62 6.04 -24.72
CA ILE A 103 -5.69 6.11 -25.84
C ILE A 103 -4.86 7.38 -25.62
N ILE A 104 -3.60 7.22 -25.23
CA ILE A 104 -2.70 8.35 -24.97
C ILE A 104 -2.11 8.81 -26.30
N ILE A 105 -2.30 10.08 -26.62
CA ILE A 105 -1.84 10.73 -27.86
C ILE A 105 -0.47 11.35 -27.63
N SER A 106 -0.30 12.08 -26.52
CA SER A 106 0.98 12.66 -26.09
C SER A 106 1.13 12.63 -24.59
N LEU A 107 2.36 12.58 -24.12
CA LEU A 107 2.69 12.68 -22.69
C LEU A 107 4.00 13.45 -22.51
N SER A 108 4.14 14.11 -21.37
CA SER A 108 5.37 14.77 -20.94
C SER A 108 5.56 14.60 -19.45
N ALA A 109 6.76 14.23 -19.02
CA ALA A 109 7.12 14.16 -17.61
C ALA A 109 7.05 15.57 -16.99
N ILE A 110 6.64 15.64 -15.75
CA ILE A 110 6.53 16.90 -15.01
C ILE A 110 7.44 16.80 -13.78
N GLU A 111 8.44 17.65 -13.77
CA GLU A 111 9.31 17.85 -12.61
C GLU A 111 8.72 18.99 -11.73
N GLU A 112 8.90 18.87 -10.40
CA GLU A 112 8.57 19.92 -9.40
C GLU A 112 7.18 20.57 -9.50
N ASN A 113 6.11 19.75 -9.47
CA ASN A 113 4.73 20.25 -9.50
C ASN A 113 4.00 20.24 -8.15
N GLY A 114 4.66 19.76 -7.09
CA GLY A 114 4.08 19.61 -5.75
C GLY A 114 3.04 18.49 -5.62
N LEU A 115 2.90 17.61 -6.65
CA LEU A 115 2.14 16.37 -6.59
C LEU A 115 3.06 15.22 -6.14
N SER A 116 2.50 14.24 -5.47
CA SER A 116 3.15 12.97 -5.19
C SER A 116 2.41 11.83 -5.89
N ALA A 117 3.07 10.68 -6.09
CA ALA A 117 2.43 9.53 -6.72
C ALA A 117 1.15 9.11 -5.99
N THR A 118 1.11 9.20 -4.65
CA THR A 118 -0.09 8.87 -3.84
C THR A 118 -1.30 9.75 -4.14
N ASP A 119 -1.14 10.91 -4.79
CA ASP A 119 -2.28 11.76 -5.18
C ASP A 119 -3.11 11.13 -6.31
N PHE A 120 -2.54 10.18 -7.04
CA PHE A 120 -3.16 9.48 -8.17
C PHE A 120 -3.82 8.16 -7.81
N PHE A 121 -3.53 7.62 -6.62
CA PHE A 121 -4.12 6.36 -6.17
C PHE A 121 -5.42 6.61 -5.40
N GLU A 122 -6.42 5.78 -5.69
CA GLU A 122 -7.65 5.77 -4.91
C GLU A 122 -7.36 5.17 -3.53
N SER A 123 -7.83 5.84 -2.47
CA SER A 123 -7.83 5.24 -1.14
C SER A 123 -9.13 4.47 -0.95
N LYS A 124 -9.04 3.15 -0.75
CA LYS A 124 -10.16 2.31 -0.36
C LYS A 124 -10.52 2.47 1.12
N TYR A 125 -9.63 3.07 1.91
CA TYR A 125 -9.70 3.09 3.36
C TYR A 125 -9.71 4.50 3.92
N ASN A 126 -10.52 4.71 4.96
CA ASN A 126 -10.48 5.94 5.73
C ASN A 126 -9.38 5.83 6.80
N ALA A 127 -8.20 6.38 6.49
CA ALA A 127 -7.03 6.30 7.36
C ALA A 127 -7.27 6.84 8.77
N VAL A 128 -8.08 7.90 8.91
CA VAL A 128 -8.41 8.48 10.23
C VAL A 128 -9.22 7.51 11.08
N SER A 129 -10.24 6.88 10.49
CA SER A 129 -11.05 5.87 11.18
C SER A 129 -10.21 4.66 11.59
N PHE A 130 -9.31 4.19 10.70
CA PHE A 130 -8.40 3.08 11.03
C PHE A 130 -7.41 3.46 12.11
N TRP A 131 -6.88 4.68 12.11
CA TRP A 131 -6.03 5.17 13.20
C TRP A 131 -6.75 5.15 14.55
N GLU A 132 -7.98 5.67 14.61
CA GLU A 132 -8.81 5.63 15.82
C GLU A 132 -9.05 4.19 16.30
N ASP A 133 -9.32 3.27 15.38
CA ASP A 133 -9.53 1.85 15.70
C ASP A 133 -8.25 1.18 16.22
N LEU A 134 -7.07 1.54 15.67
CA LEU A 134 -5.78 1.09 16.17
C LEU A 134 -5.55 1.56 17.61
N GLN A 135 -5.75 2.86 17.85
CA GLN A 135 -5.61 3.45 19.20
C GLN A 135 -6.58 2.81 20.20
N LYS A 136 -7.85 2.61 19.83
CA LYS A 136 -8.84 1.91 20.67
C LYS A 136 -8.39 0.47 21.00
N SER A 137 -7.81 -0.23 20.03
CA SER A 137 -7.32 -1.60 20.24
C SER A 137 -6.11 -1.63 21.18
N LEU A 138 -5.14 -0.74 20.99
CA LEU A 138 -3.97 -0.62 21.87
C LEU A 138 -4.40 -0.23 23.30
N ASN A 139 -5.25 0.78 23.45
CA ASN A 139 -5.77 1.19 24.77
C ASN A 139 -6.52 0.05 25.49
N LYS A 140 -7.17 -0.84 24.75
CA LYS A 140 -7.91 -1.97 25.34
C LYS A 140 -7.04 -3.14 25.76
N TYR A 141 -5.95 -3.38 25.07
CA TYR A 141 -5.19 -4.62 25.18
C TYR A 141 -3.75 -4.45 25.66
N THR A 142 -3.25 -3.20 25.76
CA THR A 142 -1.89 -2.92 26.19
C THR A 142 -1.85 -1.95 27.35
N SER A 143 -0.72 -1.98 28.10
CA SER A 143 -0.41 -1.04 29.17
C SER A 143 -0.13 0.36 28.64
N GLU A 144 -0.19 1.37 29.52
CA GLU A 144 0.11 2.77 29.18
C GLU A 144 1.56 2.93 28.66
N GLU A 145 2.51 2.18 29.22
CA GLU A 145 3.90 2.18 28.76
C GLU A 145 4.01 1.71 27.29
N CYS A 146 3.23 0.69 26.88
CA CYS A 146 3.23 0.23 25.48
C CYS A 146 2.56 1.23 24.55
N GLN A 147 1.52 1.92 25.00
CA GLN A 147 0.89 2.99 24.24
C GLN A 147 1.85 4.18 24.05
N GLU A 148 2.60 4.54 25.08
CA GLU A 148 3.64 5.59 24.99
C GLU A 148 4.75 5.18 24.01
N ILE A 149 5.24 3.93 24.09
CA ILE A 149 6.24 3.39 23.15
C ILE A 149 5.71 3.50 21.72
N PHE A 150 4.49 3.00 21.46
CA PHE A 150 3.89 3.08 20.14
C PHE A 150 3.77 4.51 19.63
N ASN A 151 3.20 5.42 20.43
CA ASN A 151 2.97 6.80 20.04
C ASN A 151 4.28 7.60 19.89
N THR A 152 5.37 7.18 20.52
CA THR A 152 6.70 7.78 20.32
C THR A 152 7.31 7.32 19.00
N ILE A 153 7.27 6.01 18.69
CA ILE A 153 7.79 5.46 17.44
C ILE A 153 6.97 5.97 16.25
N VAL A 154 5.63 5.93 16.38
CA VAL A 154 4.71 6.30 15.31
C VAL A 154 4.24 7.75 15.51
N SER A 155 5.17 8.69 15.38
CA SER A 155 4.94 10.13 15.53
C SER A 155 5.45 10.92 14.32
N GLY A 156 5.06 12.18 14.19
CA GLY A 156 5.52 13.10 13.13
C GLY A 156 5.41 12.49 11.74
N ASP A 157 6.49 12.58 10.97
CA ASP A 157 6.56 12.07 9.60
C ASP A 157 6.32 10.55 9.50
N VAL A 158 6.74 9.78 10.52
CA VAL A 158 6.48 8.32 10.57
C VAL A 158 4.99 8.04 10.60
N LYS A 159 4.23 8.77 11.44
CA LYS A 159 2.77 8.64 11.51
C LYS A 159 2.10 9.01 10.20
N GLU A 160 2.51 10.11 9.61
CA GLU A 160 1.93 10.58 8.34
C GLU A 160 2.12 9.54 7.25
N ARG A 161 3.32 9.01 7.12
CA ARG A 161 3.62 7.93 6.15
C ARG A 161 2.89 6.64 6.48
N PHE A 162 2.85 6.23 7.75
CA PHE A 162 2.12 5.05 8.20
C PHE A 162 0.63 5.09 7.83
N MET A 163 0.03 6.28 7.85
CA MET A 163 -1.37 6.48 7.49
C MET A 163 -1.66 6.47 5.98
N ILE A 164 -0.67 6.76 5.14
CA ILE A 164 -0.89 6.89 3.69
C ILE A 164 -0.22 5.79 2.85
N GLU A 165 0.82 5.12 3.39
CA GLU A 165 1.59 4.15 2.61
C GLU A 165 0.80 2.87 2.29
N PHE A 166 1.31 2.14 1.33
CA PHE A 166 0.80 0.87 0.84
C PHE A 166 1.27 -0.27 1.74
N ALA A 167 0.46 -1.32 1.87
CA ALA A 167 0.88 -2.53 2.59
C ALA A 167 1.78 -3.43 1.74
N ALA A 168 1.65 -3.39 0.42
CA ALA A 168 2.42 -4.21 -0.51
C ALA A 168 2.55 -3.53 -1.88
N SER A 169 3.51 -3.97 -2.72
CA SER A 169 3.67 -3.46 -4.09
C SER A 169 2.70 -4.11 -5.08
N PHE A 170 2.33 -5.39 -4.89
CA PHE A 170 1.56 -6.18 -5.86
C PHE A 170 0.44 -7.02 -5.27
N ASN A 171 0.41 -7.21 -3.95
CA ASN A 171 -0.54 -8.09 -3.27
C ASN A 171 -1.73 -7.32 -2.66
N HIS A 172 -2.38 -7.93 -1.66
CA HIS A 172 -3.45 -7.35 -0.87
C HIS A 172 -3.06 -5.96 -0.32
N ASP A 173 -4.05 -5.10 -0.16
CA ASP A 173 -3.88 -3.73 0.35
C ASP A 173 -2.83 -2.89 -0.41
N ASN A 174 -2.59 -3.22 -1.71
CA ASN A 174 -1.78 -2.43 -2.65
C ASN A 174 -2.56 -1.17 -3.07
N CYS A 175 -2.82 -0.29 -2.13
CA CYS A 175 -3.51 0.96 -2.33
C CYS A 175 -3.12 1.97 -1.26
N LYS A 176 -3.45 3.23 -1.47
CA LYS A 176 -3.24 4.30 -0.49
C LYS A 176 -3.93 3.94 0.82
N SER A 177 -3.22 4.14 1.94
CA SER A 177 -3.65 3.77 3.31
C SER A 177 -3.81 2.25 3.54
N GLY A 178 -3.23 1.42 2.66
CA GLY A 178 -3.21 -0.03 2.81
C GLY A 178 -2.47 -0.47 4.07
N LEU A 179 -1.33 0.16 4.38
CA LEU A 179 -0.50 -0.20 5.54
C LEU A 179 -1.26 -0.09 6.87
N ILE A 180 -1.93 1.03 7.12
CA ILE A 180 -2.71 1.18 8.36
C ILE A 180 -3.92 0.26 8.38
N ALA A 181 -4.59 0.04 7.25
CA ALA A 181 -5.74 -0.85 7.16
C ALA A 181 -5.35 -2.30 7.46
N HIS A 182 -4.27 -2.80 6.85
CA HIS A 182 -3.67 -4.10 7.12
C HIS A 182 -3.31 -4.24 8.60
N THR A 183 -2.52 -3.30 9.14
CA THR A 183 -2.09 -3.32 10.55
C THR A 183 -3.27 -3.40 11.51
N VAL A 184 -4.32 -2.62 11.30
CA VAL A 184 -5.52 -2.65 12.16
C VAL A 184 -6.23 -4.00 12.11
N LYS A 185 -6.34 -4.62 10.94
CA LYS A 185 -6.93 -5.95 10.78
C LYS A 185 -6.09 -7.00 11.53
N VAL A 186 -4.77 -7.00 11.36
CA VAL A 186 -3.84 -7.89 12.10
C VAL A 186 -3.99 -7.70 13.61
N VAL A 187 -3.95 -6.46 14.10
CA VAL A 187 -4.13 -6.15 15.53
C VAL A 187 -5.49 -6.63 16.07
N LYS A 188 -6.57 -6.40 15.33
CA LYS A 188 -7.91 -6.90 15.74
C LYS A 188 -7.95 -8.43 15.78
N MET A 189 -7.35 -9.11 14.82
CA MET A 189 -7.30 -10.57 14.76
C MET A 189 -6.45 -11.17 15.87
N CYS A 190 -5.45 -10.47 16.41
CA CYS A 190 -4.71 -10.91 17.60
C CYS A 190 -5.62 -11.21 18.81
N SER A 191 -6.80 -10.61 18.87
CA SER A 191 -7.78 -10.91 19.94
C SER A 191 -8.29 -12.36 19.91
N LEU A 192 -8.19 -13.07 18.79
CA LEU A 192 -8.60 -14.47 18.62
C LEU A 192 -7.79 -15.43 19.50
N ILE A 193 -6.56 -15.07 19.87
CA ILE A 193 -5.73 -15.93 20.73
C ILE A 193 -6.33 -16.14 22.13
N LYS A 194 -7.27 -15.30 22.56
CA LYS A 194 -8.00 -15.45 23.84
C LYS A 194 -8.77 -16.77 23.92
N MET A 195 -9.07 -17.39 22.77
CA MET A 195 -9.65 -18.73 22.69
C MET A 195 -8.64 -19.85 23.05
N TYR A 196 -7.36 -19.52 23.18
CA TYR A 196 -6.27 -20.46 23.43
C TYR A 196 -5.54 -20.14 24.75
N PRO A 197 -6.05 -20.54 25.93
CA PRO A 197 -5.49 -20.17 27.23
C PRO A 197 -4.01 -20.52 27.40
N SER A 198 -3.54 -21.62 26.83
CA SER A 198 -2.13 -22.05 26.90
C SER A 198 -1.20 -21.09 26.14
N ILE A 199 -1.68 -20.42 25.12
CA ILE A 199 -0.93 -19.37 24.40
C ILE A 199 -0.94 -18.10 25.24
N VAL A 200 -2.12 -17.67 25.71
CA VAL A 200 -2.29 -16.46 26.52
C VAL A 200 -1.41 -16.50 27.78
N ASN A 201 -1.25 -17.68 28.39
CA ASN A 201 -0.40 -17.84 29.57
C ASN A 201 1.12 -17.75 29.26
N ARG A 202 1.53 -17.71 28.00
CA ARG A 202 2.94 -17.68 27.57
C ARG A 202 3.33 -16.43 26.83
N VAL A 203 2.37 -15.64 26.36
CA VAL A 203 2.59 -14.41 25.58
C VAL A 203 1.94 -13.23 26.29
N SER A 204 2.75 -12.22 26.58
CA SER A 204 2.22 -10.95 27.10
C SER A 204 1.31 -10.30 26.05
N MET A 205 0.13 -9.82 26.49
CA MET A 205 -0.76 -9.03 25.61
C MET A 205 -0.07 -7.78 25.11
N ASP A 206 0.70 -7.10 25.97
CA ASP A 206 1.53 -5.95 25.61
C ASP A 206 2.44 -6.27 24.42
N LEU A 207 3.20 -7.36 24.53
CA LEU A 207 4.12 -7.78 23.47
C LEU A 207 3.41 -8.14 22.16
N LEU A 208 2.30 -8.88 22.27
CA LEU A 208 1.57 -9.34 21.08
C LEU A 208 0.94 -8.17 20.34
N PHE A 209 0.21 -7.30 21.04
CA PHE A 209 -0.52 -6.21 20.39
C PHE A 209 0.40 -5.09 19.92
N LEU A 210 1.44 -4.75 20.70
CA LEU A 210 2.46 -3.79 20.27
C LEU A 210 3.28 -4.34 19.09
N GLY A 211 3.66 -5.63 19.14
CA GLY A 211 4.36 -6.29 18.06
C GLY A 211 3.53 -6.34 16.78
N ALA A 212 2.25 -6.69 16.87
CA ALA A 212 1.33 -6.67 15.74
C ALA A 212 1.10 -5.25 15.18
N ALA A 213 1.10 -4.22 16.02
CA ALA A 213 0.98 -2.83 15.56
C ALA A 213 2.24 -2.30 14.87
N LEU A 214 3.41 -2.87 15.17
CA LEU A 214 4.70 -2.43 14.64
C LEU A 214 5.34 -3.40 13.64
N HIS A 215 4.77 -4.61 13.40
CA HIS A 215 5.42 -5.63 12.58
C HIS A 215 5.88 -5.13 11.22
N ASP A 216 5.08 -4.28 10.61
CA ASP A 216 5.27 -3.72 9.27
C ASP A 216 5.73 -2.25 9.27
N ILE A 217 6.11 -1.68 10.41
CA ILE A 217 6.46 -0.26 10.51
C ILE A 217 7.61 0.14 9.56
N GLY A 218 8.50 -0.77 9.23
CA GLY A 218 9.61 -0.53 8.32
C GLY A 218 9.17 -0.16 6.90
N LYS A 219 7.93 -0.49 6.50
CA LYS A 219 7.37 -0.10 5.19
C LYS A 219 7.32 1.41 4.98
N VAL A 220 7.24 2.21 6.06
CA VAL A 220 7.37 3.68 5.98
C VAL A 220 8.76 4.15 5.52
N LYS A 221 9.78 3.29 5.61
CA LYS A 221 11.13 3.55 5.12
C LYS A 221 11.42 2.82 3.80
N GLU A 222 10.75 1.69 3.55
CA GLU A 222 10.92 0.87 2.34
C GLU A 222 10.25 1.50 1.13
N TYR A 223 9.06 2.07 1.30
CA TYR A 223 8.30 2.66 0.20
C TYR A 223 8.40 4.18 0.20
N THR A 224 8.14 4.76 -0.96
CA THR A 224 7.76 6.16 -1.15
C THR A 224 6.63 6.16 -2.16
N ASP A 225 5.45 6.59 -1.71
CA ASP A 225 4.25 6.65 -2.55
C ASP A 225 3.88 5.29 -3.19
N GLY A 226 4.02 4.19 -2.43
CA GLY A 226 3.72 2.84 -2.88
C GLY A 226 4.79 2.19 -3.77
N VAL A 227 5.91 2.88 -4.02
CA VAL A 227 7.04 2.39 -4.80
C VAL A 227 8.23 2.11 -3.88
N VAL A 228 8.90 0.97 -4.08
CA VAL A 228 10.12 0.63 -3.33
C VAL A 228 11.19 1.67 -3.64
N ASN A 229 11.61 2.41 -2.62
CA ASN A 229 12.62 3.46 -2.73
C ASN A 229 14.05 2.90 -2.63
N HIS A 230 15.05 3.77 -2.69
CA HIS A 230 16.46 3.36 -2.63
C HIS A 230 16.82 2.60 -1.34
N ALA A 231 16.25 2.96 -0.20
CA ALA A 231 16.46 2.23 1.06
C ALA A 231 15.84 0.83 0.99
N GLY A 232 14.61 0.72 0.45
CA GLY A 232 13.91 -0.54 0.26
C GLY A 232 14.56 -1.47 -0.77
N GLN A 233 15.22 -0.93 -1.79
CA GLN A 233 16.04 -1.74 -2.71
C GLN A 233 17.23 -2.40 -2.02
N SER A 234 17.72 -1.81 -0.94
CA SER A 234 18.91 -2.30 -0.21
C SER A 234 18.53 -3.15 1.01
N LEU A 235 17.48 -2.81 1.71
CA LEU A 235 17.06 -3.42 2.97
C LEU A 235 15.54 -3.66 2.97
N PRO A 236 15.09 -4.89 3.29
CA PRO A 236 13.65 -5.17 3.40
C PRO A 236 13.06 -4.49 4.65
N HIS A 237 11.74 -4.22 4.63
CA HIS A 237 11.03 -3.51 5.70
C HIS A 237 11.19 -4.16 7.09
N ASN A 238 11.30 -5.48 7.21
CA ASN A 238 11.56 -6.13 8.50
C ASN A 238 12.89 -5.66 9.10
N THR A 239 13.95 -5.55 8.30
CA THR A 239 15.25 -5.00 8.74
C THR A 239 15.12 -3.50 9.06
N LEU A 240 14.46 -2.72 8.19
CA LEU A 240 14.24 -1.29 8.42
C LEU A 240 13.40 -1.05 9.69
N GLY A 241 12.38 -1.86 9.94
CA GLY A 241 11.58 -1.81 11.16
C GLY A 241 12.40 -2.12 12.43
N VAL A 242 13.28 -3.12 12.36
CA VAL A 242 14.21 -3.43 13.46
C VAL A 242 15.15 -2.26 13.75
N LEU A 243 15.70 -1.61 12.72
CA LEU A 243 16.53 -0.40 12.92
C LEU A 243 15.74 0.73 13.58
N MET A 244 14.48 0.95 13.20
CA MET A 244 13.61 1.92 13.85
C MET A 244 13.36 1.58 15.34
N LEU A 245 13.23 0.29 15.70
CA LEU A 245 13.14 -0.11 17.11
C LEU A 245 14.43 0.19 17.87
N TYR A 246 15.60 -0.01 17.24
CA TYR A 246 16.89 0.29 17.86
C TYR A 246 17.08 1.78 18.14
N ASP A 247 16.54 2.67 17.31
CA ASP A 247 16.52 4.12 17.57
C ASP A 247 15.75 4.49 18.86
N HIS A 248 14.84 3.59 19.31
CA HIS A 248 14.02 3.77 20.51
C HIS A 248 14.33 2.72 21.61
N LYS A 249 15.46 2.00 21.50
CA LYS A 249 15.81 0.91 22.41
C LYS A 249 15.80 1.34 23.87
N ASP A 250 16.41 2.47 24.19
CA ASP A 250 16.55 2.94 25.59
C ASP A 250 15.17 3.15 26.23
N LEU A 251 14.23 3.77 25.51
CA LEU A 251 12.85 3.95 25.96
C LEU A 251 12.16 2.60 26.22
N ILE A 252 12.28 1.66 25.28
CA ILE A 252 11.61 0.36 25.37
C ILE A 252 12.19 -0.45 26.55
N VAL A 253 13.51 -0.45 26.70
CA VAL A 253 14.20 -1.17 27.77
C VAL A 253 13.90 -0.56 29.14
N GLU A 254 13.89 0.77 29.26
CA GLU A 254 13.50 1.46 30.49
C GLU A 254 12.09 1.07 30.94
N LYS A 255 11.12 1.05 30.03
CA LYS A 255 9.72 0.79 30.38
C LYS A 255 9.37 -0.69 30.51
N LYS A 256 9.94 -1.57 29.71
CA LYS A 256 9.51 -2.97 29.58
C LYS A 256 10.63 -4.00 29.77
N GLY A 257 11.89 -3.57 29.84
CA GLY A 257 13.06 -4.41 30.02
C GLY A 257 13.63 -4.99 28.71
N GLU A 258 14.90 -5.42 28.79
CA GLU A 258 15.68 -5.94 27.67
C GLU A 258 15.03 -7.19 27.00
N GLN A 259 14.44 -8.08 27.80
CA GLN A 259 13.79 -9.28 27.25
C GLN A 259 12.58 -8.92 26.36
N PHE A 260 11.79 -7.93 26.77
CA PHE A 260 10.66 -7.46 25.98
C PHE A 260 11.13 -6.84 24.67
N PHE A 261 12.17 -6.00 24.70
CA PHE A 261 12.79 -5.44 23.50
C PHE A 261 13.24 -6.53 22.53
N ASN A 262 13.99 -7.53 23.02
CA ASN A 262 14.48 -8.63 22.18
C ASN A 262 13.35 -9.45 21.56
N GLN A 263 12.25 -9.66 22.27
CA GLN A 263 11.07 -10.35 21.75
C GLN A 263 10.30 -9.49 20.71
N LEU A 264 10.25 -8.17 20.91
CA LEU A 264 9.67 -7.24 19.93
C LEU A 264 10.48 -7.24 18.64
N VAL A 265 11.82 -7.18 18.71
CA VAL A 265 12.73 -7.36 17.57
C VAL A 265 12.47 -8.70 16.87
N SER A 266 12.29 -9.78 17.62
CA SER A 266 11.97 -11.11 17.07
C SER A 266 10.65 -11.11 16.27
N ILE A 267 9.63 -10.38 16.70
CA ILE A 267 8.38 -10.25 15.94
C ILE A 267 8.64 -9.56 14.61
N LEU A 268 9.29 -8.38 14.61
CA LEU A 268 9.52 -7.62 13.39
C LEU A 268 10.43 -8.34 12.39
N SER A 269 11.46 -9.03 12.86
CA SER A 269 12.39 -9.74 11.97
C SER A 269 11.83 -11.06 11.41
N GLN A 270 10.83 -11.68 12.07
CA GLN A 270 10.43 -13.07 11.82
C GLN A 270 8.96 -13.23 11.39
N HIS A 271 8.17 -12.17 11.27
CA HIS A 271 6.75 -12.29 10.92
C HIS A 271 6.52 -12.85 9.50
N HIS A 272 7.49 -12.80 8.61
CA HIS A 272 7.38 -13.40 7.27
C HIS A 272 7.53 -14.93 7.25
N GLY A 273 7.99 -15.56 8.34
CA GLY A 273 8.10 -17.01 8.47
C GLY A 273 8.95 -17.64 7.39
N GLU A 274 8.36 -18.51 6.55
CA GLU A 274 9.08 -19.28 5.52
C GLU A 274 9.68 -18.39 4.42
N TYR A 275 9.16 -17.19 4.23
CA TYR A 275 9.66 -16.21 3.26
C TYR A 275 10.78 -15.31 3.82
N GLY A 276 11.22 -15.55 5.07
CA GLY A 276 12.25 -14.79 5.76
C GLY A 276 12.91 -15.60 6.87
N GLU A 277 13.13 -14.98 8.04
CA GLU A 277 13.60 -15.67 9.23
C GLU A 277 12.44 -16.42 9.92
N ARG A 278 12.66 -17.70 10.26
CA ARG A 278 11.63 -18.51 10.94
C ARG A 278 11.37 -18.00 12.36
N PRO A 279 10.11 -17.90 12.78
CA PRO A 279 9.73 -17.51 14.14
C PRO A 279 10.38 -18.40 15.21
N ARG A 280 10.96 -17.77 16.23
CA ARG A 280 11.63 -18.46 17.35
C ARG A 280 10.92 -18.28 18.68
N THR A 281 9.93 -17.38 18.73
CA THR A 281 9.10 -17.13 19.92
C THR A 281 7.65 -17.44 19.63
N VAL A 282 6.86 -17.74 20.67
CA VAL A 282 5.41 -17.94 20.51
C VAL A 282 4.77 -16.68 19.97
N ALA A 283 5.20 -15.50 20.43
CA ALA A 283 4.66 -14.22 19.98
C ALA A 283 4.93 -13.97 18.48
N SER A 284 6.18 -14.18 18.01
CA SER A 284 6.52 -13.99 16.59
C SER A 284 5.78 -14.98 15.70
N TYR A 285 5.58 -16.23 16.16
CA TYR A 285 4.84 -17.22 15.40
C TYR A 285 3.34 -16.89 15.32
N VAL A 286 2.75 -16.40 16.41
CA VAL A 286 1.34 -15.97 16.42
C VAL A 286 1.11 -14.80 15.49
N VAL A 287 1.99 -13.77 15.51
CA VAL A 287 1.89 -12.63 14.59
C VAL A 287 2.04 -13.08 13.15
N HIS A 288 3.01 -13.95 12.84
CA HIS A 288 3.19 -14.54 11.51
C HIS A 288 1.91 -15.22 11.00
N LEU A 289 1.28 -16.09 11.81
CA LEU A 289 0.05 -16.79 11.40
C LEU A 289 -1.10 -15.84 11.13
N ILE A 290 -1.25 -14.82 11.98
CA ILE A 290 -2.34 -13.82 11.85
C ILE A 290 -2.11 -12.93 10.63
N ASP A 291 -0.88 -12.49 10.40
CA ASP A 291 -0.48 -11.71 9.23
C ASP A 291 -0.78 -12.48 7.92
N CYS A 292 -0.33 -13.73 7.83
CA CYS A 292 -0.62 -14.60 6.68
C CYS A 292 -2.13 -14.79 6.47
N LEU A 293 -2.90 -15.00 7.54
CA LEU A 293 -4.36 -15.18 7.46
C LEU A 293 -5.05 -13.90 6.98
N GLU A 294 -4.65 -12.75 7.50
CA GLU A 294 -5.19 -11.45 7.07
C GLU A 294 -4.93 -11.21 5.59
N ALA A 295 -3.69 -11.41 5.15
CA ALA A 295 -3.27 -11.25 3.77
C ALA A 295 -4.11 -12.11 2.80
N GLN A 296 -4.34 -13.38 3.13
CA GLN A 296 -5.15 -14.30 2.33
C GLN A 296 -6.63 -13.88 2.31
N LEU A 297 -7.21 -13.54 3.46
CA LEU A 297 -8.60 -13.12 3.55
C LEU A 297 -8.84 -11.80 2.77
N THR A 298 -7.94 -10.85 2.87
CA THR A 298 -8.03 -9.60 2.12
C THR A 298 -7.91 -9.82 0.61
N THR A 299 -7.05 -10.75 0.18
CA THR A 299 -6.93 -11.14 -1.24
C THR A 299 -8.24 -11.76 -1.73
N ILE A 300 -8.79 -12.74 -1.01
CA ILE A 300 -10.07 -13.39 -1.37
C ILE A 300 -11.20 -12.37 -1.41
N ASN A 301 -11.30 -11.49 -0.40
CA ASN A 301 -12.30 -10.44 -0.36
C ASN A 301 -12.23 -9.51 -1.58
N SER A 302 -11.02 -9.07 -1.97
CA SER A 302 -10.84 -8.22 -3.16
C SER A 302 -11.23 -8.93 -4.46
N MET A 303 -11.00 -10.24 -4.56
CA MET A 303 -11.43 -11.05 -5.70
C MET A 303 -12.96 -11.14 -5.76
N LEU A 304 -13.61 -11.35 -4.62
CA LEU A 304 -15.07 -11.44 -4.54
C LEU A 304 -15.76 -10.09 -4.84
N GLU A 305 -15.18 -8.97 -4.42
CA GLU A 305 -15.66 -7.62 -4.75
C GLU A 305 -15.62 -7.31 -6.26
N SER A 306 -14.79 -8.01 -7.02
CA SER A 306 -14.59 -7.78 -8.46
C SER A 306 -15.52 -8.63 -9.36
N VAL A 307 -16.31 -9.54 -8.80
CA VAL A 307 -17.16 -10.48 -9.55
C VAL A 307 -18.57 -10.54 -8.96
N ASP A 308 -19.53 -11.01 -9.80
CA ASP A 308 -20.89 -11.26 -9.32
C ASP A 308 -20.90 -12.44 -8.33
N SER A 309 -21.86 -12.42 -7.39
CA SER A 309 -21.98 -13.40 -6.31
C SER A 309 -22.14 -14.86 -6.75
N SER A 310 -22.49 -15.10 -8.03
CA SER A 310 -22.59 -16.43 -8.63
C SER A 310 -21.32 -16.87 -9.37
N THR A 311 -20.30 -16.00 -9.46
CA THR A 311 -19.09 -16.28 -10.21
C THR A 311 -18.10 -17.03 -9.34
N GLN A 312 -17.62 -18.17 -9.85
CA GLN A 312 -16.54 -18.92 -9.20
C GLN A 312 -15.21 -18.16 -9.34
N ILE A 313 -14.51 -17.97 -8.24
CA ILE A 313 -13.16 -17.44 -8.22
C ILE A 313 -12.12 -18.55 -8.06
N ARG A 314 -10.89 -18.30 -8.51
CA ARG A 314 -9.77 -19.22 -8.34
C ARG A 314 -8.71 -18.54 -7.46
N TYR A 315 -8.39 -19.19 -6.34
CA TYR A 315 -7.34 -18.76 -5.43
C TYR A 315 -6.39 -19.93 -5.19
N ASP A 316 -5.12 -19.78 -5.56
CA ASP A 316 -4.17 -20.86 -5.68
C ASP A 316 -4.74 -22.03 -6.52
N ASP A 317 -4.71 -23.24 -5.96
CA ASP A 317 -5.28 -24.45 -6.60
C ASP A 317 -6.77 -24.66 -6.27
N TYR A 318 -7.37 -23.76 -5.47
CA TYR A 318 -8.76 -23.88 -5.05
C TYR A 318 -9.70 -23.12 -5.99
N LYS A 319 -10.87 -23.73 -6.24
CA LYS A 319 -12.02 -23.06 -6.87
C LYS A 319 -13.01 -22.74 -5.77
N LEU A 320 -13.26 -21.45 -5.56
CA LEU A 320 -14.16 -20.96 -4.54
C LEU A 320 -15.47 -20.46 -5.20
N ILE A 321 -16.64 -20.76 -4.57
CA ILE A 321 -17.98 -20.39 -5.08
C ILE A 321 -18.58 -19.37 -4.13
#